data_05635fa6c23a795b50d539702b0f79c4
#
_entry.id   05635fa6c23a795b50d539702b0f79c4
#
_cell.length_a   1.000
_cell.length_b   1.000
_cell.length_c   1.000
_cell.angle_alpha   90.00
_cell.angle_beta   90.00
_cell.angle_gamma   90.00
#
_symmetry.space_group_name_H-M   'P 1'
#
loop_
_entity.id
_entity.type
_entity.pdbx_description
1 polymer ?
#
loop_
_entity_poly.entity_id
_entity_poly.type
_entity_poly.pdbx_seq_one_letter_code
_entity_poly.pdbx_strand_id
1 'polypeptide(L)'
;MSLLTIEQNFLNLPQVKDALNLTEVKRTQRNINNAHKSKFNHTMKLTSLIKSAVAWFESEEGKDALREEGIEWNKEEFGKKVFGYQKSFFYKLIKVGNLDERIVDAFNRKCDEIGTDANRSIAGLLDFSRDVDLDNLEVSEDATEEEIIEAENEAIESASVEQERINYLFVMTYKNPQGANLSVRIDEDGNVSGNNLEEIANAITYLQNAING
;
A
#
# COMPACT_ATOMS: atom_id res chain seq x y z
N MET A 1 -6.41 34.08 -14.35
CA MET A 1 -6.53 33.13 -13.21
C MET A 1 -5.37 32.14 -13.28
N SER A 2 -4.74 31.81 -12.15
CA SER A 2 -3.65 30.81 -12.18
C SER A 2 -4.25 29.40 -12.32
N LEU A 3 -3.52 28.46 -12.91
CA LEU A 3 -3.93 27.05 -13.06
C LEU A 3 -4.33 26.44 -11.69
N LEU A 4 -3.59 26.76 -10.64
CA LEU A 4 -3.88 26.36 -9.25
C LEU A 4 -5.26 26.80 -8.77
N THR A 5 -5.74 27.97 -9.19
CA THR A 5 -7.06 28.49 -8.80
C THR A 5 -8.18 27.73 -9.50
N ILE A 6 -7.99 27.33 -10.77
CA ILE A 6 -8.96 26.56 -11.55
C ILE A 6 -9.11 25.17 -10.93
N GLU A 7 -8.00 24.47 -10.67
CA GLU A 7 -8.01 23.14 -10.05
C GLU A 7 -8.67 23.14 -8.67
N GLN A 8 -8.40 24.16 -7.85
CA GLN A 8 -9.04 24.31 -6.54
C GLN A 8 -10.55 24.58 -6.66
N ASN A 9 -10.96 25.37 -7.63
CA ASN A 9 -12.37 25.63 -7.88
C ASN A 9 -13.09 24.36 -8.33
N PHE A 10 -12.49 23.58 -9.24
CA PHE A 10 -13.02 22.27 -9.67
C PHE A 10 -13.30 21.34 -8.50
N LEU A 11 -12.32 21.14 -7.62
CA LEU A 11 -12.48 20.27 -6.44
C LEU A 11 -13.50 20.82 -5.41
N ASN A 12 -13.88 22.09 -5.53
CA ASN A 12 -14.87 22.73 -4.68
C ASN A 12 -16.30 22.68 -5.24
N LEU A 13 -16.49 22.28 -6.49
CA LEU A 13 -17.83 22.09 -7.06
C LEU A 13 -18.62 21.04 -6.26
N PRO A 14 -19.90 21.31 -5.89
CA PRO A 14 -20.68 20.39 -5.07
C PRO A 14 -20.77 18.98 -5.66
N GLN A 15 -21.06 18.87 -6.94
CA GLN A 15 -21.16 17.58 -7.64
C GLN A 15 -19.84 16.79 -7.63
N VAL A 16 -18.69 17.47 -7.73
CA VAL A 16 -17.37 16.84 -7.67
C VAL A 16 -17.05 16.39 -6.24
N LYS A 17 -17.36 17.24 -5.24
CA LYS A 17 -17.19 16.88 -3.84
C LYS A 17 -18.00 15.65 -3.45
N ASP A 18 -19.24 15.57 -3.91
CA ASP A 18 -20.16 14.48 -3.61
C ASP A 18 -19.73 13.22 -4.35
N ALA A 19 -19.44 13.29 -5.66
CA ALA A 19 -18.99 12.16 -6.48
C ALA A 19 -17.66 11.57 -5.96
N LEU A 20 -16.70 12.42 -5.56
CA LEU A 20 -15.41 12.00 -5.00
C LEU A 20 -15.45 11.75 -3.49
N ASN A 21 -16.57 12.02 -2.83
CA ASN A 21 -16.73 11.91 -1.37
C ASN A 21 -15.57 12.58 -0.59
N LEU A 22 -15.14 13.75 -1.04
CA LEU A 22 -13.92 14.42 -0.55
C LEU A 22 -13.96 14.73 0.96
N THR A 23 -15.12 14.99 1.50
CA THR A 23 -15.29 15.23 2.94
C THR A 23 -14.92 14.00 3.75
N GLU A 24 -15.40 12.83 3.34
CA GLU A 24 -15.11 11.56 4.02
C GLU A 24 -13.65 11.14 3.80
N VAL A 25 -13.13 11.35 2.60
CA VAL A 25 -11.69 11.12 2.30
C VAL A 25 -10.81 11.92 3.27
N LYS A 26 -11.03 13.22 3.41
CA LYS A 26 -10.23 14.07 4.30
C LYS A 26 -10.38 13.67 5.78
N ARG A 27 -11.59 13.30 6.21
CA ARG A 27 -11.84 12.80 7.56
C ARG A 27 -11.08 11.50 7.81
N THR A 28 -11.15 10.56 6.89
CA THR A 28 -10.49 9.26 6.97
C THR A 28 -8.95 9.40 6.96
N GLN A 29 -8.40 10.26 6.12
CA GLN A 29 -6.97 10.57 6.12
C GLN A 29 -6.48 11.12 7.48
N ARG A 30 -7.26 12.02 8.10
CA ARG A 30 -6.95 12.55 9.42
C ARG A 30 -6.98 11.46 10.50
N ASN A 31 -7.97 10.58 10.44
CA ASN A 31 -8.07 9.45 11.36
C ASN A 31 -6.90 8.47 11.23
N ILE A 32 -6.43 8.19 10.01
CA ILE A 32 -5.23 7.37 9.76
C ILE A 32 -4.00 7.98 10.45
N ASN A 33 -3.83 9.29 10.36
CA ASN A 33 -2.68 9.97 10.95
C ASN A 33 -2.71 9.98 12.49
N ASN A 34 -3.89 9.98 13.08
CA ASN A 34 -4.07 10.12 14.53
C ASN A 34 -4.24 8.78 15.29
N ALA A 35 -4.50 7.68 14.60
CA ALA A 35 -4.89 6.41 15.25
C ALA A 35 -3.91 5.26 14.96
N HIS A 36 -3.07 4.94 15.95
CA HIS A 36 -2.15 3.80 15.84
C HIS A 36 -2.85 2.44 15.78
N LYS A 37 -3.91 2.21 16.57
CA LYS A 37 -4.60 0.91 16.68
C LYS A 37 -5.60 0.61 15.55
N SER A 38 -6.15 1.62 14.89
CA SER A 38 -7.14 1.42 13.82
C SER A 38 -6.64 1.86 12.43
N LYS A 39 -5.34 2.07 12.31
CA LYS A 39 -4.71 2.57 11.07
C LYS A 39 -5.05 1.71 9.86
N PHE A 40 -4.99 0.39 10.00
CA PHE A 40 -5.30 -0.53 8.90
C PHE A 40 -6.75 -0.40 8.45
N ASN A 41 -7.72 -0.43 9.39
CA ASN A 41 -9.14 -0.31 9.06
C ASN A 41 -9.49 1.02 8.38
N HIS A 42 -8.90 2.13 8.87
CA HIS A 42 -9.06 3.42 8.20
C HIS A 42 -8.41 3.44 6.81
N THR A 43 -7.28 2.75 6.66
CA THR A 43 -6.63 2.64 5.35
C THR A 43 -7.51 1.82 4.39
N MET A 44 -8.09 0.70 4.83
CA MET A 44 -9.03 -0.09 4.04
C MET A 44 -10.26 0.72 3.61
N LYS A 45 -10.84 1.51 4.53
CA LYS A 45 -11.91 2.45 4.18
C LYS A 45 -11.44 3.47 3.12
N LEU A 46 -10.23 3.98 3.24
CA LEU A 46 -9.67 4.91 2.27
C LEU A 46 -9.47 4.25 0.90
N THR A 47 -9.03 2.98 0.83
CA THR A 47 -8.91 2.26 -0.46
C THR A 47 -10.24 2.14 -1.17
N SER A 48 -11.33 1.85 -0.45
CA SER A 48 -12.69 1.81 -1.00
C SER A 48 -13.12 3.18 -1.57
N LEU A 49 -12.86 4.27 -0.84
CA LEU A 49 -13.17 5.63 -1.30
C LEU A 49 -12.34 6.00 -2.55
N ILE A 50 -11.07 5.64 -2.58
CA ILE A 50 -10.19 5.86 -3.73
C ILE A 50 -10.68 5.06 -4.94
N LYS A 51 -11.08 3.79 -4.76
CA LYS A 51 -11.66 2.96 -5.82
C LYS A 51 -12.86 3.64 -6.46
N SER A 52 -13.82 4.10 -5.65
CA SER A 52 -15.01 4.79 -6.13
C SER A 52 -14.67 6.10 -6.85
N ALA A 53 -13.74 6.88 -6.31
CA ALA A 53 -13.30 8.13 -6.92
C ALA A 53 -12.55 7.91 -8.25
N VAL A 54 -11.75 6.86 -8.36
CA VAL A 54 -11.08 6.49 -9.62
C VAL A 54 -12.09 6.01 -10.65
N ALA A 55 -13.09 5.22 -10.24
CA ALA A 55 -14.16 4.79 -11.13
C ALA A 55 -14.94 5.99 -11.68
N TRP A 56 -15.26 6.98 -10.85
CA TRP A 56 -15.86 8.23 -11.33
C TRP A 56 -14.92 9.01 -12.26
N PHE A 57 -13.65 9.16 -11.93
CA PHE A 57 -12.65 9.86 -12.76
C PHE A 57 -12.55 9.24 -14.16
N GLU A 58 -12.66 7.91 -14.26
CA GLU A 58 -12.59 7.17 -15.52
C GLU A 58 -13.93 7.08 -16.26
N SER A 59 -15.04 7.47 -15.63
CA SER A 59 -16.36 7.51 -16.26
C SER A 59 -16.50 8.66 -17.26
N GLU A 60 -17.50 8.59 -18.12
CA GLU A 60 -17.80 9.69 -19.06
C GLU A 60 -18.19 10.98 -18.31
N GLU A 61 -18.96 10.84 -17.21
CA GLU A 61 -19.33 11.98 -16.36
C GLU A 61 -18.10 12.70 -15.79
N GLY A 62 -17.15 11.94 -15.26
CA GLY A 62 -15.90 12.51 -14.72
C GLY A 62 -15.05 13.17 -15.78
N LYS A 63 -14.94 12.54 -16.95
CA LYS A 63 -14.21 13.10 -18.11
C LYS A 63 -14.85 14.38 -18.65
N ASP A 64 -16.19 14.42 -18.71
CA ASP A 64 -16.90 15.60 -19.17
C ASP A 64 -16.75 16.75 -18.16
N ALA A 65 -16.88 16.48 -16.88
CA ALA A 65 -16.66 17.47 -15.82
C ALA A 65 -15.25 18.08 -15.86
N LEU A 66 -14.22 17.26 -16.12
CA LEU A 66 -12.84 17.76 -16.28
C LEU A 66 -12.69 18.61 -17.54
N ARG A 67 -13.30 18.17 -18.63
CA ARG A 67 -13.23 18.87 -19.93
C ARG A 67 -13.91 20.24 -19.89
N GLU A 68 -15.07 20.35 -19.21
CA GLU A 68 -15.79 21.61 -19.03
C GLU A 68 -14.95 22.66 -18.28
N GLU A 69 -14.11 22.22 -17.36
CA GLU A 69 -13.22 23.11 -16.60
C GLU A 69 -11.82 23.26 -17.25
N GLY A 70 -11.57 22.63 -18.39
CA GLY A 70 -10.28 22.68 -19.10
C GLY A 70 -9.14 21.98 -18.34
N ILE A 71 -9.45 20.93 -17.59
CA ILE A 71 -8.51 20.15 -16.79
C ILE A 71 -8.15 18.86 -17.53
N GLU A 72 -6.86 18.64 -17.77
CA GLU A 72 -6.32 17.45 -18.44
C GLU A 72 -5.45 16.65 -17.47
N TRP A 73 -6.06 16.04 -16.45
CA TRP A 73 -5.33 15.15 -15.55
C TRP A 73 -5.28 13.72 -16.08
N ASN A 74 -4.12 13.11 -15.97
CA ASN A 74 -4.01 11.66 -16.01
C ASN A 74 -4.30 11.07 -14.60
N LYS A 75 -4.41 9.74 -14.52
CA LYS A 75 -4.73 9.04 -13.25
C LYS A 75 -3.72 9.36 -12.13
N GLU A 76 -2.44 9.53 -12.45
CA GLU A 76 -1.40 9.86 -11.47
C GLU A 76 -1.56 11.28 -10.93
N GLU A 77 -1.83 12.24 -11.82
CA GLU A 77 -2.10 13.62 -11.44
C GLU A 77 -3.37 13.74 -10.61
N PHE A 78 -4.44 13.02 -10.99
CA PHE A 78 -5.64 12.90 -10.18
C PHE A 78 -5.33 12.41 -8.76
N GLY A 79 -4.59 11.33 -8.60
CA GLY A 79 -4.18 10.80 -7.30
C GLY A 79 -3.40 11.83 -6.47
N LYS A 80 -2.49 12.55 -7.11
CA LYS A 80 -1.67 13.57 -6.45
C LYS A 80 -2.48 14.83 -6.07
N LYS A 81 -3.34 15.31 -6.98
CA LYS A 81 -4.10 16.56 -6.80
C LYS A 81 -5.26 16.40 -5.82
N VAL A 82 -5.97 15.28 -5.89
CA VAL A 82 -7.16 15.01 -5.07
C VAL A 82 -6.80 14.47 -3.68
N PHE A 83 -5.88 13.50 -3.62
CA PHE A 83 -5.56 12.77 -2.39
C PHE A 83 -4.21 13.15 -1.78
N GLY A 84 -3.34 13.83 -2.51
CA GLY A 84 -2.00 14.20 -2.06
C GLY A 84 -1.00 13.03 -2.05
N TYR A 85 -1.30 11.91 -2.70
CA TYR A 85 -0.43 10.74 -2.71
C TYR A 85 0.51 10.72 -3.89
N GLN A 86 1.73 10.22 -3.64
CA GLN A 86 2.68 9.91 -4.69
C GLN A 86 2.22 8.66 -5.47
N LYS A 87 2.62 8.57 -6.74
CA LYS A 87 2.25 7.51 -7.67
C LYS A 87 2.27 6.10 -7.06
N SER A 88 3.41 5.70 -6.52
CA SER A 88 3.60 4.33 -6.04
C SER A 88 2.62 3.95 -4.92
N PHE A 89 2.37 4.85 -3.98
CA PHE A 89 1.42 4.61 -2.89
C PHE A 89 -0.03 4.66 -3.36
N PHE A 90 -0.37 5.60 -4.24
CA PHE A 90 -1.69 5.70 -4.83
C PHE A 90 -2.10 4.41 -5.56
N TYR A 91 -1.21 3.88 -6.41
CA TYR A 91 -1.50 2.62 -7.12
C TYR A 91 -1.58 1.40 -6.19
N LYS A 92 -0.81 1.38 -5.08
CA LYS A 92 -0.98 0.35 -4.05
C LYS A 92 -2.38 0.40 -3.41
N LEU A 93 -2.89 1.59 -3.10
CA LEU A 93 -4.24 1.76 -2.55
C LEU A 93 -5.33 1.32 -3.53
N ILE A 94 -5.19 1.65 -4.83
CA ILE A 94 -6.09 1.17 -5.88
C ILE A 94 -6.06 -0.36 -5.95
N LYS A 95 -4.87 -0.97 -5.97
CA LYS A 95 -4.72 -2.42 -6.03
C LYS A 95 -5.42 -3.10 -4.85
N VAL A 96 -5.21 -2.60 -3.64
CA VAL A 96 -5.88 -3.12 -2.44
C VAL A 96 -7.40 -2.92 -2.49
N GLY A 97 -7.87 -1.78 -2.98
CA GLY A 97 -9.31 -1.53 -3.15
C GLY A 97 -10.00 -2.44 -4.16
N ASN A 98 -9.23 -3.10 -5.01
CA ASN A 98 -9.72 -4.07 -6.01
C ASN A 98 -9.56 -5.54 -5.59
N LEU A 99 -8.97 -5.81 -4.42
CA LEU A 99 -8.90 -7.19 -3.92
C LEU A 99 -10.29 -7.74 -3.61
N ASP A 100 -10.43 -9.05 -3.76
CA ASP A 100 -11.60 -9.78 -3.28
C ASP A 100 -11.72 -9.64 -1.76
N GLU A 101 -12.94 -9.39 -1.27
CA GLU A 101 -13.23 -9.22 0.16
C GLU A 101 -12.85 -10.46 0.96
N ARG A 102 -12.99 -11.66 0.38
CA ARG A 102 -12.59 -12.94 0.99
C ARG A 102 -11.09 -12.97 1.33
N ILE A 103 -10.24 -12.42 0.44
CA ILE A 103 -8.78 -12.31 0.66
C ILE A 103 -8.50 -11.38 1.83
N VAL A 104 -9.20 -10.23 1.88
CA VAL A 104 -9.04 -9.25 2.97
C VAL A 104 -9.46 -9.85 4.32
N ASP A 105 -10.58 -10.59 4.34
CA ASP A 105 -11.11 -11.23 5.54
C ASP A 105 -10.19 -12.36 6.03
N ALA A 106 -9.69 -13.20 5.12
CA ALA A 106 -8.73 -14.25 5.44
C ALA A 106 -7.42 -13.66 5.99
N PHE A 107 -6.89 -12.61 5.38
CA PHE A 107 -5.72 -11.90 5.88
C PHE A 107 -5.93 -11.37 7.30
N ASN A 108 -7.07 -10.73 7.56
CA ASN A 108 -7.41 -10.21 8.88
C ASN A 108 -7.50 -11.33 9.93
N ARG A 109 -8.19 -12.43 9.61
CA ARG A 109 -8.31 -13.60 10.48
C ARG A 109 -6.93 -14.19 10.83
N LYS A 110 -6.08 -14.40 9.83
CA LYS A 110 -4.71 -14.90 10.04
C LYS A 110 -3.84 -13.95 10.86
N CYS A 111 -3.99 -12.64 10.68
CA CYS A 111 -3.32 -11.66 11.55
C CYS A 111 -3.80 -11.75 13.00
N ASP A 112 -5.09 -12.01 13.23
CA ASP A 112 -5.65 -12.19 14.57
C ASP A 112 -5.14 -13.49 15.24
N GLU A 113 -5.04 -14.59 14.49
CA GLU A 113 -4.51 -15.88 14.95
C GLU A 113 -3.04 -15.77 15.39
N ILE A 114 -2.24 -15.01 14.67
CA ILE A 114 -0.83 -14.76 14.98
C ILE A 114 -0.67 -13.81 16.19
N GLY A 115 -1.72 -13.04 16.51
CA GLY A 115 -1.75 -12.15 17.68
C GLY A 115 -0.87 -10.91 17.56
N THR A 116 -0.44 -10.52 16.33
CA THR A 116 0.34 -9.30 16.12
C THR A 116 -0.34 -8.36 15.13
N ASP A 117 -0.64 -7.13 15.57
CA ASP A 117 -1.09 -6.06 14.67
C ASP A 117 0.00 -5.56 13.71
N ALA A 118 1.21 -6.01 13.90
CA ALA A 118 2.37 -5.50 13.20
C ALA A 118 2.41 -5.89 11.71
N ASN A 119 1.82 -7.05 11.36
CA ASN A 119 1.72 -7.51 9.96
C ASN A 119 0.49 -6.94 9.25
N ARG A 120 -0.46 -6.39 10.01
CA ARG A 120 -1.68 -5.79 9.48
C ARG A 120 -1.36 -4.46 8.79
N SER A 121 -0.87 -4.57 7.57
CA SER A 121 -0.45 -3.44 6.74
C SER A 121 -0.86 -3.63 5.28
N ILE A 122 -0.88 -2.53 4.51
CA ILE A 122 -1.13 -2.59 3.06
C ILE A 122 -0.08 -3.45 2.33
N ALA A 123 1.17 -3.41 2.77
CA ALA A 123 2.22 -4.23 2.20
C ALA A 123 1.97 -5.71 2.50
N GLY A 124 1.71 -6.07 3.77
CA GLY A 124 1.41 -7.44 4.15
C GLY A 124 0.17 -8.00 3.46
N LEU A 125 -0.89 -7.20 3.30
CA LEU A 125 -2.07 -7.62 2.55
C LEU A 125 -1.77 -7.86 1.07
N LEU A 126 -0.96 -6.99 0.44
CA LEU A 126 -0.57 -7.17 -0.95
C LEU A 126 0.36 -8.37 -1.15
N ASP A 127 1.22 -8.67 -0.18
CA ASP A 127 2.08 -9.84 -0.21
C ASP A 127 1.22 -11.11 -0.04
N PHE A 128 0.34 -11.14 0.97
CA PHE A 128 -0.64 -12.22 1.13
C PHE A 128 -1.48 -12.45 -0.13
N SER A 129 -1.96 -11.39 -0.78
CA SER A 129 -2.78 -11.51 -1.99
C SER A 129 -2.03 -12.05 -3.22
N ARG A 130 -0.69 -12.04 -3.22
CA ARG A 130 0.11 -12.69 -4.28
C ARG A 130 0.24 -14.19 -4.07
N ASP A 131 0.20 -14.64 -2.82
CA ASP A 131 0.25 -16.07 -2.49
C ASP A 131 -1.10 -16.74 -2.75
N VAL A 132 -2.18 -15.95 -2.79
CA VAL A 132 -3.52 -16.37 -3.22
C VAL A 132 -3.64 -16.18 -4.73
N ASP A 133 -3.18 -17.17 -5.50
CA ASP A 133 -3.24 -17.14 -6.96
C ASP A 133 -4.58 -17.69 -7.47
N LEU A 134 -5.62 -16.83 -7.42
CA LEU A 134 -6.95 -17.20 -7.89
C LEU A 134 -7.03 -17.35 -9.42
N ASP A 135 -6.10 -16.72 -10.16
CA ASP A 135 -6.11 -16.72 -11.63
C ASP A 135 -5.57 -18.02 -12.22
N ASN A 136 -4.79 -18.79 -11.45
CA ASN A 136 -4.15 -20.04 -11.87
C ASN A 136 -4.62 -21.26 -11.07
N LEU A 137 -5.85 -21.22 -10.55
CA LEU A 137 -6.45 -22.40 -9.91
C LEU A 137 -6.61 -23.54 -10.92
N GLU A 138 -6.06 -24.70 -10.60
CA GLU A 138 -6.27 -25.92 -11.36
C GLU A 138 -7.69 -26.46 -11.12
N VAL A 139 -8.67 -25.89 -11.83
CA VAL A 139 -10.05 -26.36 -11.80
C VAL A 139 -10.37 -27.04 -13.13
N SER A 140 -11.17 -28.09 -13.12
CA SER A 140 -11.60 -28.78 -14.33
C SER A 140 -12.35 -27.82 -15.26
N GLU A 141 -12.19 -27.97 -16.60
CA GLU A 141 -12.93 -27.16 -17.59
C GLU A 141 -14.46 -27.33 -17.46
N ASP A 142 -14.91 -28.42 -16.89
CA ASP A 142 -16.35 -28.73 -16.65
C ASP A 142 -16.78 -28.47 -15.20
N ALA A 143 -15.95 -27.77 -14.37
CA ALA A 143 -16.25 -27.53 -12.98
C ALA A 143 -17.51 -26.65 -12.81
N THR A 144 -18.31 -27.00 -11.84
CA THR A 144 -19.47 -26.21 -11.44
C THR A 144 -19.02 -24.94 -10.70
N GLU A 145 -19.90 -23.94 -10.66
CA GLU A 145 -19.65 -22.68 -9.93
C GLU A 145 -19.34 -22.95 -8.44
N GLU A 146 -19.98 -23.96 -7.85
CA GLU A 146 -19.74 -24.35 -6.44
C GLU A 146 -18.33 -24.95 -6.26
N GLU A 147 -17.84 -25.79 -7.17
CA GLU A 147 -16.50 -26.37 -7.14
C GLU A 147 -15.42 -25.30 -7.35
N ILE A 148 -15.67 -24.31 -8.20
CA ILE A 148 -14.76 -23.17 -8.39
C ILE A 148 -14.65 -22.35 -7.10
N ILE A 149 -15.78 -22.02 -6.47
CA ILE A 149 -15.81 -21.28 -5.20
C ILE A 149 -15.11 -22.06 -4.09
N GLU A 150 -15.28 -23.37 -4.03
CA GLU A 150 -14.60 -24.21 -3.03
C GLU A 150 -13.09 -24.23 -3.24
N ALA A 151 -12.60 -24.36 -4.47
CA ALA A 151 -11.18 -24.30 -4.81
C ALA A 151 -10.58 -22.92 -4.51
N GLU A 152 -11.29 -21.83 -4.83
CA GLU A 152 -10.86 -20.47 -4.47
C GLU A 152 -10.74 -20.28 -2.95
N ASN A 153 -11.72 -20.79 -2.19
CA ASN A 153 -11.68 -20.73 -0.73
C ASN A 153 -10.53 -21.54 -0.16
N GLU A 154 -10.25 -22.72 -0.72
CA GLU A 154 -9.14 -23.55 -0.30
C GLU A 154 -7.79 -22.89 -0.59
N ALA A 155 -7.63 -22.24 -1.73
CA ALA A 155 -6.43 -21.45 -2.06
C ALA A 155 -6.24 -20.28 -1.07
N ILE A 156 -7.32 -19.57 -0.75
CA ILE A 156 -7.28 -18.47 0.23
C ILE A 156 -6.88 -18.98 1.62
N GLU A 157 -7.43 -20.12 2.06
CA GLU A 157 -7.11 -20.70 3.37
C GLU A 157 -5.69 -21.29 3.44
N SER A 158 -5.15 -21.78 2.35
CA SER A 158 -3.80 -22.34 2.28
C SER A 158 -2.72 -21.26 2.27
N ALA A 159 -3.04 -20.06 1.78
CA ALA A 159 -2.11 -18.94 1.79
C ALA A 159 -1.65 -18.61 3.21
N SER A 160 -0.35 -18.47 3.40
CA SER A 160 0.22 -18.10 4.70
C SER A 160 0.54 -16.62 4.75
N VAL A 161 0.24 -16.00 5.87
CA VAL A 161 0.88 -14.73 6.20
C VAL A 161 2.31 -15.08 6.59
N GLU A 162 3.21 -15.11 5.61
CA GLU A 162 4.61 -15.36 5.88
C GLU A 162 5.12 -14.40 6.94
N GLN A 163 5.39 -14.97 8.11
CA GLN A 163 6.16 -14.31 9.14
C GLN A 163 7.62 -14.72 9.04
N GLU A 164 8.31 -14.38 7.99
CA GLU A 164 9.71 -14.10 8.19
C GLU A 164 9.86 -12.63 8.63
N ARG A 165 9.41 -12.35 9.83
CA ARG A 165 10.04 -11.28 10.59
C ARG A 165 11.38 -11.82 11.04
N ILE A 166 12.37 -11.60 10.23
CA ILE A 166 13.72 -11.51 10.75
C ILE A 166 13.67 -10.31 11.69
N ASN A 167 13.54 -10.57 12.98
CA ASN A 167 13.69 -9.55 13.99
C ASN A 167 15.13 -9.12 13.95
N TYR A 168 15.38 -7.93 13.44
CA TYR A 168 16.73 -7.39 13.45
C TYR A 168 17.00 -6.79 14.82
N LEU A 169 17.98 -7.34 15.53
CA LEU A 169 18.53 -6.74 16.75
C LEU A 169 19.18 -5.39 16.46
N PHE A 170 19.69 -5.22 15.26
CA PHE A 170 20.38 -4.01 14.87
C PHE A 170 20.16 -3.72 13.38
N VAL A 171 19.84 -2.47 13.06
CA VAL A 171 19.79 -1.95 11.69
C VAL A 171 20.56 -0.66 11.64
N MET A 172 21.59 -0.60 10.82
CA MET A 172 22.35 0.61 10.55
C MET A 172 22.24 0.99 9.08
N THR A 173 21.98 2.25 8.81
CA THR A 173 22.02 2.80 7.46
C THR A 173 23.14 3.84 7.39
N TYR A 174 23.99 3.69 6.42
CA TYR A 174 25.12 4.58 6.14
C TYR A 174 25.01 5.13 4.72
N LYS A 175 25.27 6.42 4.57
CA LYS A 175 25.34 7.06 3.26
C LYS A 175 26.79 7.22 2.87
N ASN A 176 27.21 6.52 1.82
CA ASN A 176 28.60 6.61 1.37
C ASN A 176 28.90 7.97 0.69
N PRO A 177 30.19 8.32 0.48
CA PRO A 177 30.59 9.58 -0.16
C PRO A 177 30.01 9.78 -1.56
N GLN A 178 29.65 8.69 -2.27
CA GLN A 178 29.01 8.70 -3.59
C GLN A 178 27.48 8.90 -3.51
N GLY A 179 26.94 9.01 -2.30
CA GLY A 179 25.53 9.27 -2.05
C GLY A 179 24.62 8.02 -2.06
N ALA A 180 25.19 6.80 -2.19
CA ALA A 180 24.44 5.56 -2.09
C ALA A 180 24.11 5.24 -0.61
N ASN A 181 22.88 4.77 -0.37
CA ASN A 181 22.51 4.27 0.95
C ASN A 181 22.93 2.81 1.07
N LEU A 182 23.77 2.53 2.05
CA LEU A 182 24.18 1.19 2.45
C LEU A 182 23.45 0.82 3.74
N SER A 183 23.10 -0.43 3.91
CA SER A 183 22.45 -0.92 5.12
C SER A 183 23.07 -2.23 5.57
N VAL A 184 23.27 -2.37 6.89
CA VAL A 184 23.58 -3.62 7.55
C VAL A 184 22.47 -3.95 8.54
N ARG A 185 22.13 -5.22 8.62
CA ARG A 185 21.12 -5.75 9.53
C ARG A 185 21.69 -6.96 10.22
N ILE A 186 21.45 -7.07 11.50
CA ILE A 186 21.81 -8.23 12.32
C ILE A 186 20.52 -8.80 12.87
N ASP A 187 20.23 -10.06 12.58
CA ASP A 187 19.05 -10.75 13.10
C ASP A 187 19.25 -11.27 14.54
N GLU A 188 18.21 -11.88 15.11
CA GLU A 188 18.23 -12.43 16.47
C GLU A 188 19.24 -13.57 16.63
N ASP A 189 19.56 -14.28 15.55
CA ASP A 189 20.53 -15.36 15.50
C ASP A 189 21.96 -14.87 15.30
N GLY A 190 22.16 -13.54 15.13
CA GLY A 190 23.44 -12.90 14.90
C GLY A 190 23.92 -12.95 13.46
N ASN A 191 23.05 -13.37 12.50
CA ASN A 191 23.41 -13.34 11.08
C ASN A 191 23.46 -11.91 10.56
N VAL A 192 24.49 -11.61 9.80
CA VAL A 192 24.69 -10.29 9.22
C VAL A 192 24.26 -10.30 7.75
N SER A 193 23.37 -9.39 7.38
CA SER A 193 22.90 -9.18 6.01
C SER A 193 22.97 -7.70 5.64
N GLY A 194 23.08 -7.40 4.35
CA GLY A 194 23.12 -6.03 3.86
C GLY A 194 23.65 -5.93 2.43
N ASN A 195 23.64 -4.71 1.91
CA ASN A 195 24.25 -4.40 0.62
C ASN A 195 25.68 -3.88 0.85
N ASN A 196 26.65 -4.44 0.11
CA ASN A 196 28.06 -4.06 0.16
C ASN A 196 28.67 -4.14 1.58
N LEU A 197 28.69 -5.34 2.15
CA LEU A 197 29.19 -5.60 3.52
C LEU A 197 30.65 -5.19 3.73
N GLU A 198 31.50 -5.24 2.69
CA GLU A 198 32.91 -4.84 2.77
C GLU A 198 33.04 -3.32 3.04
N GLU A 199 32.26 -2.51 2.33
CA GLU A 199 32.28 -1.05 2.54
C GLU A 199 31.73 -0.67 3.92
N ILE A 200 30.71 -1.40 4.40
CA ILE A 200 30.17 -1.24 5.75
C ILE A 200 31.23 -1.61 6.81
N ALA A 201 31.95 -2.72 6.63
CA ALA A 201 33.03 -3.11 7.54
C ALA A 201 34.12 -2.04 7.61
N ASN A 202 34.48 -1.43 6.49
CA ASN A 202 35.43 -0.31 6.44
C ASN A 202 34.90 0.92 7.19
N ALA A 203 33.59 1.25 7.02
CA ALA A 203 32.97 2.35 7.74
C ALA A 203 32.93 2.12 9.27
N ILE A 204 32.63 0.90 9.71
CA ILE A 204 32.70 0.52 11.14
C ILE A 204 34.10 0.65 11.69
N THR A 205 35.09 0.17 10.98
CA THR A 205 36.49 0.27 11.37
C THR A 205 36.93 1.73 11.51
N TYR A 206 36.54 2.58 10.56
CA TYR A 206 36.79 4.02 10.64
C TYR A 206 36.18 4.67 11.88
N LEU A 207 34.89 4.33 12.18
CA LEU A 207 34.19 4.83 13.36
C LEU A 207 34.90 4.36 14.67
N GLN A 208 35.28 3.08 14.74
CA GLN A 208 36.01 2.55 15.90
C GLN A 208 37.33 3.30 16.14
N ASN A 209 38.07 3.57 15.08
CA ASN A 209 39.32 4.33 15.19
C ASN A 209 39.07 5.79 15.60
N ALA A 210 38.01 6.43 15.13
CA ALA A 210 37.63 7.79 15.48
C ALA A 210 37.16 7.94 16.95
N ILE A 211 36.59 6.87 17.54
CA ILE A 211 36.14 6.87 18.95
C ILE A 211 37.29 6.56 19.92
N ASN A 212 38.25 5.74 19.48
CA ASN A 212 39.34 5.25 20.33
C ASN A 212 40.62 6.10 20.21
N GLY A 213 40.68 7.07 19.29
CA GLY A 213 41.79 8.03 19.11
C GLY A 213 41.49 9.37 19.70
#